data_f306ef363cef83dd5385d6aa6ab448a8
#
_entry.id   f306ef363cef83dd5385d6aa6ab448a8
#
_cell.length_a   1.000
_cell.length_b   1.000
_cell.length_c   1.000
_cell.angle_alpha   90.00
_cell.angle_beta   90.00
_cell.angle_gamma   90.00
#
_symmetry.space_group_name_H-M   'P 1'
#
loop_
_entity.id
_entity.type
_entity.pdbx_description
1 polymer ?
#
loop_
_entity_poly.entity_id
_entity_poly.type
_entity_poly.pdbx_seq_one_letter_code
_entity_poly.pdbx_strand_id
1 'polypeptide(L)' 'RIDNRLAEAYYNRGIARAKSGNKQTAIQDLSKAGELGLYDAYSVIKRLNKSK' A
#
# COMPACT_ATOMS: atom_id res chain seq x y z
N ARG A 1 -1.80 21.48 -2.75
CA ARG A 1 -2.64 20.36 -3.04
C ARG A 1 -1.87 19.16 -3.59
N ILE A 2 -2.16 18.01 -3.08
CA ILE A 2 -1.42 16.81 -3.39
C ILE A 2 -2.05 16.07 -4.56
N ASP A 3 -1.20 15.67 -5.51
CA ASP A 3 -1.66 14.86 -6.62
C ASP A 3 -1.64 13.40 -6.18
N ASN A 4 -2.83 12.82 -6.01
CA ASN A 4 -2.95 11.48 -5.48
C ASN A 4 -2.85 10.38 -6.51
N ARG A 5 -2.69 10.73 -7.79
CA ARG A 5 -2.67 9.69 -8.81
C ARG A 5 -1.50 8.73 -8.63
N LEU A 6 -0.34 9.26 -8.30
CA LEU A 6 0.80 8.39 -8.07
C LEU A 6 0.61 7.54 -6.83
N ALA A 7 0.08 8.14 -5.77
CA ALA A 7 -0.18 7.40 -4.55
C ALA A 7 -1.18 6.28 -4.80
N GLU A 8 -2.21 6.56 -5.57
CA GLU A 8 -3.21 5.55 -5.88
C GLU A 8 -2.61 4.40 -6.69
N ALA A 9 -1.70 4.73 -7.61
CA ALA A 9 -1.05 3.68 -8.39
C ALA A 9 -0.27 2.73 -7.48
N TYR A 10 0.50 3.29 -6.55
CA TYR A 10 1.22 2.47 -5.59
C TYR A 10 0.27 1.68 -4.70
N TYR A 11 -0.80 2.32 -4.28
CA TYR A 11 -1.77 1.66 -3.42
C TYR A 11 -2.40 0.45 -4.14
N ASN A 12 -2.86 0.67 -5.37
CA ASN A 12 -3.50 -0.40 -6.13
C ASN A 12 -2.54 -1.54 -6.38
N ARG A 13 -1.30 -1.22 -6.73
CA ARG A 13 -0.31 -2.26 -6.97
C ARG A 13 -0.01 -3.02 -5.69
N GLY A 14 0.07 -2.30 -4.57
CA GLY A 14 0.31 -2.96 -3.30
C GLY A 14 -0.79 -3.94 -2.95
N ILE A 15 -2.04 -3.53 -3.17
CA ILE A 15 -3.16 -4.41 -2.91
C ILE A 15 -3.08 -5.66 -3.80
N ALA A 16 -2.78 -5.46 -5.09
CA ALA A 16 -2.69 -6.58 -6.01
C ALA A 16 -1.58 -7.54 -5.60
N ARG A 17 -0.44 -7.01 -5.17
CA ARG A 17 0.66 -7.86 -4.74
C ARG A 17 0.32 -8.62 -3.47
N ALA A 18 -0.41 -7.99 -2.56
CA ALA A 18 -0.84 -8.66 -1.34
C ALA A 18 -1.75 -9.84 -1.68
N LYS A 19 -2.64 -9.65 -2.63
CA LYS A 19 -3.53 -10.71 -3.05
C LYS A 19 -2.80 -11.85 -3.72
N SER A 20 -1.68 -11.54 -4.35
CA SER A 20 -0.85 -12.56 -5.00
C SER A 20 0.08 -13.28 -4.04
N GLY A 21 0.07 -12.89 -2.78
CA GLY A 21 0.93 -13.51 -1.79
C GLY A 21 2.28 -12.83 -1.64
N ASN A 22 2.52 -11.70 -2.32
CA ASN A 22 3.78 -10.97 -2.22
C ASN A 22 3.68 -9.90 -1.15
N LYS A 23 3.60 -10.33 0.08
CA LYS A 23 3.34 -9.43 1.19
C LYS A 23 4.40 -8.36 1.34
N GLN A 24 5.68 -8.72 1.23
CA GLN A 24 6.75 -7.76 1.43
C GLN A 24 6.74 -6.66 0.39
N THR A 25 6.57 -7.02 -0.88
CA THR A 25 6.51 -6.00 -1.93
C THR A 25 5.24 -5.19 -1.82
N ALA A 26 4.15 -5.83 -1.36
CA ALA A 26 2.92 -5.10 -1.12
C ALA A 26 3.13 -4.00 -0.07
N ILE A 27 3.81 -4.34 1.00
CA ILE A 27 4.09 -3.37 2.06
C ILE A 27 4.95 -2.24 1.54
N GLN A 28 5.92 -2.54 0.69
CA GLN A 28 6.76 -1.50 0.10
C GLN A 28 5.93 -0.52 -0.72
N ASP A 29 5.03 -1.05 -1.56
CA ASP A 29 4.19 -0.18 -2.38
C ASP A 29 3.23 0.62 -1.51
N LEU A 30 2.66 -0.01 -0.51
CA LEU A 30 1.72 0.67 0.37
C LEU A 30 2.43 1.74 1.21
N SER A 31 3.66 1.47 1.63
CA SER A 31 4.43 2.48 2.35
C SER A 31 4.65 3.70 1.47
N LYS A 32 4.97 3.47 0.20
CA LYS A 32 5.18 4.57 -0.72
C LYS A 32 3.89 5.36 -0.91
N ALA A 33 2.78 4.66 -1.04
CA ALA A 33 1.49 5.36 -1.17
C ALA A 33 1.22 6.22 0.06
N GLY A 34 1.51 5.70 1.24
CA GLY A 34 1.32 6.46 2.47
C GLY A 34 2.20 7.69 2.52
N GLU A 35 3.46 7.54 2.09
CA GLU A 35 4.38 8.68 2.06
C GLU A 35 3.89 9.78 1.14
N LEU A 36 3.19 9.40 0.10
CA LEU A 36 2.67 10.34 -0.87
C LEU A 36 1.33 10.97 -0.44
N GLY A 37 0.86 10.60 0.74
CA GLY A 37 -0.33 11.22 1.30
C GLY A 37 -1.55 10.33 1.39
N LEU A 38 -1.48 9.12 0.85
CA LEU A 38 -2.60 8.19 0.92
C LEU A 38 -2.48 7.35 2.19
N TYR A 39 -2.93 7.94 3.29
CA TYR A 39 -2.70 7.34 4.60
C TYR A 39 -3.46 6.04 4.82
N ASP A 40 -4.51 5.80 4.06
CA ASP A 40 -5.23 4.54 4.15
C ASP A 40 -4.31 3.35 3.90
N ALA A 41 -3.22 3.58 3.15
CA ALA A 41 -2.27 2.51 2.88
C ALA A 41 -1.66 1.97 4.17
N TYR A 42 -1.47 2.83 5.16
CA TYR A 42 -0.90 2.37 6.42
C TYR A 42 -1.83 1.41 7.15
N SER A 43 -3.13 1.62 7.01
CA SER A 43 -4.09 0.70 7.61
C SER A 43 -3.99 -0.68 6.97
N VAL A 44 -3.78 -0.72 5.68
CA VAL A 44 -3.63 -1.99 4.97
C VAL A 44 -2.35 -2.69 5.40
N ILE A 45 -1.25 -1.93 5.54
CA ILE A 45 0.01 -2.50 6.02
C ILE A 45 -0.18 -3.15 7.38
N LYS A 46 -0.87 -2.45 8.26
CA LYS A 46 -1.12 -2.96 9.60
C LYS A 46 -1.89 -4.27 9.55
N ARG A 47 -2.88 -4.32 8.67
CA ARG A 47 -3.68 -5.52 8.49
C ARG A 47 -2.84 -6.67 7.97
N LEU A 48 -1.97 -6.40 7.01
CA LEU A 48 -1.09 -7.42 6.46
C LEU A 48 -0.14 -7.98 7.52
N ASN A 49 0.35 -7.11 8.39
CA ASN A 49 1.27 -7.53 9.43
C ASN A 49 0.58 -8.41 10.47
N LYS A 50 -0.70 -8.22 10.68
CA LYS A 50 -1.45 -9.05 11.61
C LYS A 50 -1.87 -10.36 11.00
N SER A 51 -1.93 -10.40 9.70
CA SER A 51 -2.38 -11.60 9.00
C SER A 51 -1.31 -12.68 9.08
N LYS A 52 -1.73 -13.87 9.28
CA LYS A 52 -0.83 -14.99 9.37
C LYS A 52 -0.69 -15.72 8.07
#